data_2bc5d3bda150bf6355e4a6c594b9e2ab
#
_entry.id   2bc5d3bda150bf6355e4a6c594b9e2ab
#
_cell.length_a   1.000
_cell.length_b   1.000
_cell.length_c   1.000
_cell.angle_alpha   90.00
_cell.angle_beta   90.00
_cell.angle_gamma   90.00
#
_symmetry.space_group_name_H-M   'P 1'
#
loop_
_entity.id
_entity.type
_entity.pdbx_description
1 polymer ?
#
loop_
_entity_poly.entity_id
_entity_poly.type
_entity_poly.pdbx_seq_one_letter_code
_entity_poly.pdbx_strand_id
1 'polypeptide(L)'
;LLEQYNLISFGKRVGDMTRNQDGKRKKTSRREFLRSTTSTMLGATLLPGSIAAGRAYDSAHVQNAPGLQLLGNRFFTFTTVVRVNQIETSRNVSNGEDESLIHGPEEARVFRDTVQKGWPGARITWAFSWLALQDERTNYRELRELVVSYHKEYGDEITFIPGGFFANMYNSREQVNRDLHEGIQMVSEMVGGGYRPKSVIAGFLSAENQRFLAEEEGIHVCQGSIWSQYSVDNGDGEGSISYPYYPSREHFCKPAQTQDDFIDCVTLDGWTVDFLSARYPGGRDFDGIWCGSRQGVGPIETVIRQGTEPGTQEMIATTAAHFDQGFELNNFAWVTCIWELGLVEARKIYNYKGRNGMEGMLIWFNEMRRRWPNAKCITKGEFGMLWREQFRNNDDIDYRFVQRGSGICGSDADLEIRWFMNKDFRLALLRDWKNNTPEKLIDFTRYDLRAEEPPDPAPGNHSRNWSLMNRLNQKGSRPQDIPIPIEQLSSEEKAFIKQRYPSLI
;
A
#
# COMPACT_ATOMS: atom_id res chain seq x y z
N LEU A 1 -4.21 -16.12 18.90
CA LEU A 1 -3.29 -16.71 17.89
C LEU A 1 -4.01 -17.62 16.89
N LEU A 2 -5.19 -18.13 17.18
CA LEU A 2 -5.96 -19.01 16.28
C LEU A 2 -7.05 -18.28 15.46
N GLU A 3 -7.33 -17.03 15.75
CA GLU A 3 -8.34 -16.24 15.03
C GLU A 3 -7.80 -15.43 13.83
N GLN A 4 -6.49 -15.35 13.65
CA GLN A 4 -5.84 -14.63 12.55
C GLN A 4 -5.88 -15.37 11.19
N TYR A 5 -6.26 -16.65 11.20
CA TYR A 5 -6.21 -17.51 10.01
C TYR A 5 -7.51 -17.58 9.20
N ASN A 6 -8.52 -16.80 9.54
CA ASN A 6 -9.80 -16.89 8.80
C ASN A 6 -9.78 -16.32 7.38
N LEU A 7 -8.76 -15.59 6.97
CA LEU A 7 -8.58 -15.24 5.55
C LEU A 7 -8.08 -16.44 4.72
N ILE A 8 -7.29 -17.33 5.33
CA ILE A 8 -6.79 -18.55 4.67
C ILE A 8 -7.89 -19.64 4.54
N SER A 9 -8.95 -19.58 5.34
CA SER A 9 -10.02 -20.59 5.29
C SER A 9 -11.02 -20.39 4.14
N PHE A 10 -11.04 -19.23 3.49
CA PHE A 10 -11.94 -18.98 2.36
C PHE A 10 -11.57 -19.78 1.12
N GLY A 11 -10.28 -20.00 0.84
CA GLY A 11 -9.81 -20.82 -0.27
C GLY A 11 -10.16 -22.31 -0.12
N LYS A 12 -10.21 -22.84 1.10
CA LYS A 12 -10.54 -24.26 1.32
C LYS A 12 -11.97 -24.64 0.96
N ARG A 13 -12.93 -23.71 0.99
CA ARG A 13 -14.34 -24.01 0.65
C ARG A 13 -14.60 -24.04 -0.86
N VAL A 14 -13.81 -23.35 -1.66
CA VAL A 14 -13.94 -23.39 -3.12
C VAL A 14 -13.34 -24.69 -3.67
N GLY A 15 -12.28 -25.21 -3.05
CA GLY A 15 -11.66 -26.47 -3.45
C GLY A 15 -12.53 -27.73 -3.23
N ASP A 16 -13.49 -27.69 -2.32
CA ASP A 16 -14.37 -28.85 -2.02
C ASP A 16 -15.58 -28.97 -2.94
N MET A 17 -15.90 -27.94 -3.74
CA MET A 17 -17.02 -28.03 -4.70
C MET A 17 -16.67 -28.66 -6.04
N THR A 18 -15.41 -28.96 -6.32
CA THR A 18 -14.97 -29.59 -7.58
C THR A 18 -14.47 -31.02 -7.42
N ARG A 19 -14.65 -31.66 -6.27
CA ARG A 19 -14.29 -33.07 -6.05
C ARG A 19 -15.50 -33.97 -6.08
N ASN A 20 -15.94 -34.30 -7.26
CA ASN A 20 -16.54 -35.59 -7.57
C ASN A 20 -16.27 -35.91 -9.03
N GLN A 21 -15.26 -36.70 -9.28
CA GLN A 21 -15.17 -37.84 -10.20
C GLN A 21 -13.71 -38.20 -10.48
N ASP A 22 -13.41 -39.41 -10.07
CA ASP A 22 -12.39 -40.34 -10.58
C ASP A 22 -10.93 -39.90 -10.80
N GLY A 23 -10.03 -40.53 -10.04
CA GLY A 23 -8.66 -40.69 -10.51
C GLY A 23 -7.58 -40.72 -9.42
N LYS A 24 -7.16 -41.92 -9.07
CA LYS A 24 -6.00 -42.20 -8.23
C LYS A 24 -4.76 -41.39 -8.66
N ARG A 25 -4.28 -40.49 -7.83
CA ARG A 25 -2.93 -39.90 -7.97
C ARG A 25 -1.94 -40.62 -7.06
N LYS A 26 -0.91 -41.19 -7.66
CA LYS A 26 0.26 -41.76 -7.00
C LYS A 26 1.02 -40.63 -6.28
N LYS A 27 1.29 -40.81 -5.00
CA LYS A 27 2.22 -39.97 -4.25
C LYS A 27 3.64 -40.27 -4.71
N THR A 28 4.26 -39.35 -5.40
CA THR A 28 5.70 -39.38 -5.69
C THR A 28 6.48 -38.90 -4.45
N SER A 29 7.43 -39.67 -4.02
CA SER A 29 8.21 -39.35 -2.81
C SER A 29 9.29 -38.30 -3.12
N ARG A 30 9.62 -37.51 -2.11
CA ARG A 30 10.62 -36.42 -2.13
C ARG A 30 12.03 -36.86 -2.62
N ARG A 31 12.27 -38.15 -2.82
CA ARG A 31 13.57 -38.71 -3.25
C ARG A 31 13.73 -38.85 -4.79
N GLU A 32 12.68 -38.77 -5.57
CA GLU A 32 12.74 -38.88 -7.01
C GLU A 32 12.97 -37.58 -7.77
N PHE A 33 12.71 -36.45 -7.12
CA PHE A 33 12.90 -35.12 -7.71
C PHE A 33 14.37 -34.66 -7.77
N LEU A 34 15.26 -35.28 -7.01
CA LEU A 34 16.68 -34.84 -6.88
C LEU A 34 17.66 -35.59 -7.82
N ARG A 35 17.19 -36.37 -8.79
CA ARG A 35 18.07 -37.15 -9.66
C ARG A 35 18.13 -36.74 -11.14
N SER A 36 17.55 -35.63 -11.55
CA SER A 36 17.50 -35.27 -12.99
C SER A 36 18.16 -33.94 -13.38
N THR A 37 19.12 -33.44 -12.62
CA THR A 37 19.90 -32.25 -13.06
C THR A 37 21.37 -32.44 -12.74
N THR A 38 22.07 -33.19 -13.59
CA THR A 38 23.54 -33.11 -13.74
C THR A 38 23.88 -33.20 -15.22
N SER A 39 24.68 -32.23 -15.63
CA SER A 39 25.44 -32.10 -16.89
C SER A 39 24.97 -30.98 -17.79
N THR A 40 25.66 -29.83 -17.80
CA THR A 40 26.72 -29.55 -18.76
C THR A 40 27.43 -28.24 -18.37
N MET A 41 28.69 -28.36 -17.95
CA MET A 41 29.64 -27.23 -17.97
C MET A 41 30.26 -27.14 -19.33
N LEU A 42 30.30 -25.95 -19.92
CA LEU A 42 31.29 -25.55 -20.88
C LEU A 42 31.63 -24.09 -20.73
N GLY A 43 32.92 -23.83 -20.63
CA GLY A 43 33.51 -22.59 -20.24
C GLY A 43 33.39 -21.47 -21.27
N ALA A 44 33.49 -20.27 -20.78
CA ALA A 44 33.81 -19.09 -21.56
C ALA A 44 34.82 -18.22 -20.79
N THR A 45 35.86 -17.92 -21.49
CA THR A 45 37.05 -17.17 -21.19
C THR A 45 36.77 -15.72 -20.76
N LEU A 46 37.52 -15.29 -19.77
CA LEU A 46 37.66 -13.90 -19.32
C LEU A 46 38.32 -13.01 -20.38
N LEU A 47 37.75 -11.88 -20.68
CA LEU A 47 38.42 -10.71 -21.23
C LEU A 47 38.23 -9.50 -20.29
N PRO A 48 39.26 -8.73 -20.00
CA PRO A 48 39.17 -7.60 -19.12
C PRO A 48 38.93 -6.29 -19.87
N GLY A 49 38.14 -5.43 -19.26
CA GLY A 49 38.28 -3.98 -19.44
C GLY A 49 37.28 -3.31 -20.35
N SER A 50 36.30 -2.66 -19.76
CA SER A 50 35.87 -1.36 -20.24
C SER A 50 35.30 -0.55 -19.05
N ILE A 51 35.98 0.55 -18.78
CA ILE A 51 35.58 1.62 -17.89
C ILE A 51 34.30 2.22 -18.45
N ALA A 52 33.17 1.99 -17.76
CA ALA A 52 31.92 2.63 -18.09
C ALA A 52 32.03 4.12 -17.66
N ALA A 53 32.16 4.98 -18.63
CA ALA A 53 31.93 6.40 -18.46
C ALA A 53 30.46 6.60 -18.04
N GLY A 54 30.23 7.11 -16.84
CA GLY A 54 28.93 7.54 -16.37
C GLY A 54 28.32 8.55 -17.36
N ARG A 55 27.34 8.11 -18.13
CA ARG A 55 26.45 9.03 -18.81
C ARG A 55 25.52 9.61 -17.74
N ALA A 56 25.74 10.89 -17.42
CA ALA A 56 24.71 11.70 -16.80
C ALA A 56 23.47 11.63 -17.71
N TYR A 57 22.46 10.90 -17.27
CA TYR A 57 21.15 10.99 -17.89
C TYR A 57 20.59 12.37 -17.55
N ASP A 58 20.57 13.21 -18.57
CA ASP A 58 19.81 14.45 -18.55
C ASP A 58 18.37 14.06 -18.18
N SER A 59 17.94 14.54 -17.01
CA SER A 59 16.56 14.35 -16.55
C SER A 59 15.66 15.08 -17.54
N ALA A 60 15.17 14.34 -18.55
CA ALA A 60 14.14 14.85 -19.43
C ALA A 60 12.98 15.30 -18.53
N HIS A 61 12.73 16.58 -18.50
CA HIS A 61 11.66 17.22 -17.74
C HIS A 61 10.34 16.49 -17.98
N VAL A 62 9.94 15.72 -16.99
CA VAL A 62 8.56 15.20 -16.92
C VAL A 62 7.68 16.42 -16.72
N GLN A 63 7.15 16.97 -17.81
CA GLN A 63 6.19 18.06 -17.75
C GLN A 63 4.92 17.51 -17.09
N ASN A 64 4.71 17.87 -15.83
CA ASN A 64 3.36 17.83 -15.24
C ASN A 64 2.44 18.66 -16.12
N ALA A 65 1.15 18.30 -16.18
CA ALA A 65 0.17 19.12 -16.90
C ALA A 65 0.33 20.58 -16.45
N PRO A 66 0.54 21.53 -17.38
CA PRO A 66 0.85 22.89 -17.01
C PRO A 66 -0.19 23.45 -16.05
N GLY A 67 0.20 23.80 -14.83
CA GLY A 67 -0.64 24.46 -13.83
C GLY A 67 -1.22 23.60 -12.71
N LEU A 68 -0.96 22.29 -12.66
CA LEU A 68 -1.39 21.48 -11.50
C LEU A 68 -0.44 21.69 -10.32
N GLN A 69 -0.98 22.10 -9.18
CA GLN A 69 -0.25 22.34 -7.93
C GLN A 69 -0.79 21.41 -6.83
N LEU A 70 0.07 21.06 -5.85
CA LEU A 70 -0.34 20.26 -4.71
C LEU A 70 -1.30 21.04 -3.79
N LEU A 71 -0.85 22.21 -3.34
CA LEU A 71 -1.63 23.02 -2.39
C LEU A 71 -2.92 23.56 -3.00
N GLY A 72 -3.96 23.63 -2.20
CA GLY A 72 -5.30 24.07 -2.63
C GLY A 72 -6.09 23.01 -3.40
N ASN A 73 -5.59 21.78 -3.53
CA ASN A 73 -6.24 20.71 -4.30
C ASN A 73 -6.48 19.43 -3.49
N ARG A 74 -7.43 18.64 -3.98
CA ARG A 74 -7.78 17.30 -3.48
C ARG A 74 -7.40 16.27 -4.52
N PHE A 75 -6.69 15.24 -4.08
CA PHE A 75 -6.18 14.19 -4.96
C PHE A 75 -6.71 12.83 -4.55
N PHE A 76 -6.99 12.03 -5.56
CA PHE A 76 -7.25 10.63 -5.43
C PHE A 76 -6.27 9.86 -6.32
N THR A 77 -5.64 8.84 -5.75
CA THR A 77 -4.81 7.90 -6.52
C THR A 77 -5.39 6.50 -6.40
N PHE A 78 -5.50 5.84 -7.53
CA PHE A 78 -6.08 4.51 -7.61
C PHE A 78 -5.11 3.56 -8.29
N THR A 79 -4.74 2.49 -7.60
CA THR A 79 -3.79 1.50 -8.10
C THR A 79 -4.49 0.17 -8.22
N THR A 80 -4.20 -0.58 -9.28
CA THR A 80 -4.58 -1.98 -9.40
C THR A 80 -3.35 -2.85 -9.58
N VAL A 81 -3.39 -4.05 -9.00
CA VAL A 81 -2.29 -5.01 -9.04
C VAL A 81 -2.66 -6.18 -9.92
N VAL A 82 -1.74 -6.52 -10.82
CA VAL A 82 -1.80 -7.71 -11.68
C VAL A 82 -0.70 -8.66 -11.24
N ARG A 83 -1.09 -9.85 -10.81
CA ARG A 83 -0.18 -10.87 -10.30
C ARG A 83 -0.63 -12.27 -10.74
N VAL A 84 0.21 -13.28 -10.57
CA VAL A 84 -0.12 -14.68 -10.85
C VAL A 84 -0.54 -15.42 -9.59
N ASN A 85 0.10 -15.11 -8.49
CA ASN A 85 -0.22 -15.70 -7.19
C ASN A 85 -0.47 -14.62 -6.14
N GLN A 86 -1.26 -14.95 -5.14
CA GLN A 86 -1.59 -14.05 -4.05
C GLN A 86 -0.34 -13.48 -3.36
N ILE A 87 0.64 -14.35 -3.09
CA ILE A 87 1.94 -13.95 -2.54
C ILE A 87 3.05 -14.52 -3.43
N GLU A 88 3.75 -13.66 -4.11
CA GLU A 88 4.93 -14.00 -4.90
C GLU A 88 6.19 -13.65 -4.12
N THR A 89 7.16 -14.57 -4.09
CA THR A 89 8.48 -14.23 -3.59
C THR A 89 9.35 -13.85 -4.78
N SER A 90 9.24 -12.58 -5.20
CA SER A 90 9.99 -12.08 -6.35
C SER A 90 9.69 -12.88 -7.62
N ARG A 91 10.63 -13.70 -8.07
CA ARG A 91 10.58 -14.48 -9.34
C ARG A 91 9.91 -15.84 -9.22
N ASN A 92 9.48 -16.22 -8.04
CA ASN A 92 8.94 -17.55 -7.78
C ASN A 92 7.56 -17.48 -7.14
N VAL A 93 6.76 -18.50 -7.44
CA VAL A 93 5.57 -18.81 -6.66
C VAL A 93 5.99 -19.24 -5.27
N SER A 94 5.41 -18.65 -4.22
CA SER A 94 5.79 -19.07 -2.87
C SER A 94 4.60 -19.48 -2.03
N ASN A 95 3.75 -18.57 -1.68
CA ASN A 95 2.65 -18.80 -0.76
C ASN A 95 1.40 -18.12 -1.30
N GLY A 96 0.24 -18.61 -0.86
CA GLY A 96 -1.04 -18.11 -1.34
C GLY A 96 -1.60 -18.92 -2.48
N GLU A 97 -2.67 -18.43 -3.05
CA GLU A 97 -3.41 -19.14 -4.07
C GLU A 97 -2.99 -18.71 -5.49
N ASP A 98 -3.16 -19.62 -6.45
CA ASP A 98 -3.02 -19.28 -7.87
C ASP A 98 -4.21 -18.42 -8.30
N GLU A 99 -3.93 -17.16 -8.61
CA GLU A 99 -4.93 -16.16 -9.04
C GLU A 99 -4.95 -16.00 -10.57
N SER A 100 -4.22 -16.82 -11.30
CA SER A 100 -4.06 -16.68 -12.75
C SER A 100 -5.37 -16.74 -13.55
N LEU A 101 -6.41 -17.36 -12.99
CA LEU A 101 -7.73 -17.44 -13.63
C LEU A 101 -8.62 -16.23 -13.39
N ILE A 102 -8.23 -15.34 -12.47
CA ILE A 102 -8.98 -14.14 -12.12
C ILE A 102 -8.20 -12.84 -12.43
N HIS A 103 -7.08 -12.97 -13.14
CA HIS A 103 -6.31 -11.88 -13.71
C HIS A 103 -6.29 -12.02 -15.23
N GLY A 104 -7.23 -11.38 -15.88
CA GLY A 104 -7.38 -11.45 -17.33
C GLY A 104 -7.89 -10.16 -17.95
N PRO A 105 -7.96 -10.13 -19.31
CA PRO A 105 -8.43 -8.94 -20.01
C PRO A 105 -9.90 -8.61 -19.74
N GLU A 106 -10.74 -9.59 -19.39
CA GLU A 106 -12.14 -9.32 -19.01
C GLU A 106 -12.21 -8.55 -17.70
N GLU A 107 -11.48 -9.01 -16.68
CA GLU A 107 -11.39 -8.35 -15.39
C GLU A 107 -10.84 -6.92 -15.53
N ALA A 108 -9.82 -6.74 -16.38
CA ALA A 108 -9.27 -5.42 -16.64
C ALA A 108 -10.27 -4.48 -17.32
N ARG A 109 -11.05 -4.98 -18.28
CA ARG A 109 -12.12 -4.18 -18.92
C ARG A 109 -13.19 -3.77 -17.92
N VAL A 110 -13.73 -4.72 -17.17
CA VAL A 110 -14.76 -4.45 -16.16
C VAL A 110 -14.25 -3.44 -15.13
N PHE A 111 -13.01 -3.58 -14.69
CA PHE A 111 -12.40 -2.66 -13.74
C PHE A 111 -12.26 -1.25 -14.35
N ARG A 112 -11.60 -1.12 -15.49
CA ARG A 112 -11.33 0.16 -16.12
C ARG A 112 -12.60 0.88 -16.58
N ASP A 113 -13.57 0.14 -17.10
CA ASP A 113 -14.88 0.66 -17.49
C ASP A 113 -15.66 1.19 -16.28
N THR A 114 -15.57 0.50 -15.13
CA THR A 114 -16.19 0.97 -13.88
C THR A 114 -15.53 2.26 -13.41
N VAL A 115 -14.21 2.36 -13.49
CA VAL A 115 -13.47 3.60 -13.18
C VAL A 115 -13.90 4.71 -14.12
N GLN A 116 -13.91 4.47 -15.43
CA GLN A 116 -14.27 5.47 -16.42
C GLN A 116 -15.72 5.94 -16.28
N LYS A 117 -16.63 5.02 -15.96
CA LYS A 117 -18.04 5.35 -15.72
C LYS A 117 -18.23 6.18 -14.44
N GLY A 118 -17.54 5.81 -13.37
CA GLY A 118 -17.62 6.51 -12.09
C GLY A 118 -16.86 7.82 -12.06
N TRP A 119 -15.72 7.88 -12.74
CA TRP A 119 -14.85 9.06 -12.79
C TRP A 119 -14.25 9.25 -14.18
N PRO A 120 -15.01 9.84 -15.13
CA PRO A 120 -14.49 10.14 -16.46
C PRO A 120 -13.22 10.98 -16.40
N GLY A 121 -12.18 10.54 -17.14
CA GLY A 121 -10.88 11.21 -17.17
C GLY A 121 -9.96 10.86 -15.99
N ALA A 122 -10.33 9.92 -15.13
CA ALA A 122 -9.43 9.37 -14.14
C ALA A 122 -8.22 8.69 -14.80
N ARG A 123 -7.03 8.95 -14.26
CA ARG A 123 -5.80 8.22 -14.59
C ARG A 123 -5.41 7.37 -13.38
N ILE A 124 -5.18 6.09 -13.63
CA ILE A 124 -4.87 5.11 -12.59
C ILE A 124 -3.48 4.50 -12.78
N THR A 125 -3.02 3.74 -11.80
CA THR A 125 -1.73 3.05 -11.84
C THR A 125 -1.94 1.53 -11.91
N TRP A 126 -1.35 0.88 -12.91
CA TRP A 126 -1.33 -0.56 -13.10
C TRP A 126 0.03 -1.11 -12.66
N ALA A 127 0.05 -1.95 -11.64
CA ALA A 127 1.27 -2.53 -11.10
C ALA A 127 1.34 -4.04 -11.42
N PHE A 128 2.33 -4.43 -12.21
CA PHE A 128 2.53 -5.83 -12.61
C PHE A 128 3.60 -6.49 -11.74
N SER A 129 3.33 -7.70 -11.28
CA SER A 129 4.32 -8.54 -10.64
C SER A 129 5.32 -9.12 -11.64
N TRP A 130 6.45 -9.63 -11.13
CA TRP A 130 7.45 -10.32 -11.96
C TRP A 130 6.83 -11.43 -12.80
N LEU A 131 6.06 -12.32 -12.17
CA LEU A 131 5.46 -13.45 -12.88
C LEU A 131 4.43 -12.99 -13.91
N ALA A 132 3.61 -11.98 -13.59
CA ALA A 132 2.61 -11.44 -14.53
C ALA A 132 3.23 -10.75 -15.75
N LEU A 133 4.45 -10.18 -15.62
CA LEU A 133 5.19 -9.62 -16.74
C LEU A 133 5.73 -10.68 -17.69
N GLN A 134 6.12 -11.84 -17.16
CA GLN A 134 6.75 -12.92 -17.95
C GLN A 134 5.79 -14.04 -18.35
N ASP A 135 4.56 -14.05 -17.87
CA ASP A 135 3.62 -15.13 -18.17
C ASP A 135 3.20 -15.12 -19.63
N GLU A 136 3.48 -16.22 -20.33
CA GLU A 136 3.20 -16.39 -21.77
C GLU A 136 1.80 -16.96 -22.06
N ARG A 137 0.99 -17.22 -21.03
CA ARG A 137 -0.41 -17.61 -21.23
C ARG A 137 -1.17 -16.50 -21.97
N THR A 138 -2.12 -16.91 -22.81
CA THR A 138 -2.88 -15.99 -23.66
C THR A 138 -3.54 -14.87 -22.87
N ASN A 139 -4.16 -15.18 -21.72
CA ASN A 139 -4.80 -14.17 -20.87
C ASN A 139 -3.83 -13.09 -20.38
N TYR A 140 -2.59 -13.42 -20.01
CA TYR A 140 -1.61 -12.42 -19.58
C TYR A 140 -1.04 -11.59 -20.73
N ARG A 141 -0.83 -12.20 -21.90
CA ARG A 141 -0.39 -11.45 -23.08
C ARG A 141 -1.44 -10.43 -23.50
N GLU A 142 -2.68 -10.87 -23.65
CA GLU A 142 -3.80 -9.99 -23.99
C GLU A 142 -4.05 -8.92 -22.91
N LEU A 143 -3.86 -9.26 -21.64
CA LEU A 143 -3.97 -8.30 -20.53
C LEU A 143 -2.90 -7.21 -20.62
N ARG A 144 -1.64 -7.59 -20.87
CA ARG A 144 -0.55 -6.62 -21.05
C ARG A 144 -0.81 -5.68 -22.23
N GLU A 145 -1.22 -6.21 -23.38
CA GLU A 145 -1.58 -5.42 -24.57
C GLU A 145 -2.73 -4.46 -24.28
N LEU A 146 -3.77 -4.94 -23.60
CA LEU A 146 -4.92 -4.14 -23.21
C LEU A 146 -4.52 -2.98 -22.27
N VAL A 147 -3.70 -3.25 -21.24
CA VAL A 147 -3.26 -2.21 -20.29
C VAL A 147 -2.36 -1.18 -20.98
N VAL A 148 -1.51 -1.61 -21.92
CA VAL A 148 -0.74 -0.68 -22.77
C VAL A 148 -1.69 0.21 -23.63
N SER A 149 -2.82 -0.33 -24.09
CA SER A 149 -3.81 0.50 -24.79
C SER A 149 -4.44 1.55 -23.85
N TYR A 150 -4.70 1.20 -22.59
CA TYR A 150 -5.22 2.15 -21.57
C TYR A 150 -4.21 3.25 -21.24
N HIS A 151 -2.91 2.91 -21.19
CA HIS A 151 -1.88 3.94 -21.08
C HIS A 151 -1.98 4.98 -22.22
N LYS A 152 -2.14 4.51 -23.45
CA LYS A 152 -2.24 5.39 -24.64
C LYS A 152 -3.55 6.18 -24.69
N GLU A 153 -4.64 5.57 -24.26
CA GLU A 153 -5.98 6.17 -24.36
C GLU A 153 -6.29 7.10 -23.18
N TYR A 154 -5.97 6.68 -21.97
CA TYR A 154 -6.36 7.40 -20.75
C TYR A 154 -5.19 8.10 -20.04
N GLY A 155 -3.94 7.77 -20.38
CA GLY A 155 -2.76 8.25 -19.67
C GLY A 155 -2.51 7.49 -18.35
N ASP A 156 -3.01 6.26 -18.23
CA ASP A 156 -2.74 5.43 -17.05
C ASP A 156 -1.25 5.15 -16.93
N GLU A 157 -0.73 5.11 -15.70
CA GLU A 157 0.64 4.69 -15.42
C GLU A 157 0.72 3.16 -15.38
N ILE A 158 1.80 2.61 -15.95
CA ILE A 158 2.12 1.19 -15.83
C ILE A 158 3.43 1.06 -15.07
N THR A 159 3.45 0.23 -14.03
CA THR A 159 4.62 0.08 -13.18
C THR A 159 4.82 -1.35 -12.71
N PHE A 160 5.87 -1.55 -11.94
CA PHE A 160 6.29 -2.82 -11.36
C PHE A 160 5.93 -2.90 -9.88
N ILE A 161 5.60 -4.12 -9.42
CA ILE A 161 5.45 -4.48 -8.01
C ILE A 161 6.36 -5.66 -7.67
N PRO A 162 7.39 -5.49 -6.84
CA PRO A 162 8.26 -6.58 -6.46
C PRO A 162 7.60 -7.48 -5.39
N GLY A 163 7.71 -8.80 -5.59
CA GLY A 163 7.36 -9.80 -4.60
C GLY A 163 5.92 -9.75 -4.07
N GLY A 164 4.95 -9.36 -4.90
CA GLY A 164 3.53 -9.34 -4.55
C GLY A 164 3.23 -8.62 -3.24
N PHE A 165 3.75 -7.41 -3.04
CA PHE A 165 3.71 -6.47 -1.92
C PHE A 165 4.86 -6.56 -0.90
N PHE A 166 5.39 -7.74 -0.58
CA PHE A 166 6.24 -7.93 0.61
C PHE A 166 7.64 -8.45 0.23
N ALA A 167 8.27 -7.85 -0.78
CA ALA A 167 9.54 -8.29 -1.32
C ALA A 167 10.61 -8.58 -0.25
N ASN A 168 10.79 -7.64 0.70
CA ASN A 168 11.81 -7.76 1.74
C ASN A 168 11.50 -8.79 2.83
N MET A 169 10.28 -9.31 2.90
CA MET A 169 9.96 -10.44 3.78
C MET A 169 10.63 -11.73 3.32
N TYR A 170 10.83 -11.88 2.03
CA TYR A 170 11.21 -13.14 1.40
C TYR A 170 12.58 -13.09 0.74
N ASN A 171 13.05 -11.90 0.34
CA ASN A 171 14.26 -11.72 -0.45
C ASN A 171 15.24 -10.77 0.24
N SER A 172 16.54 -10.96 -0.03
CA SER A 172 17.57 -10.00 0.37
C SER A 172 17.35 -8.66 -0.35
N ARG A 173 17.86 -7.59 0.22
CA ARG A 173 17.84 -6.25 -0.40
C ARG A 173 18.51 -6.26 -1.76
N GLU A 174 19.61 -6.98 -1.88
CA GLU A 174 20.32 -7.14 -3.17
C GLU A 174 19.45 -7.84 -4.23
N GLN A 175 18.69 -8.89 -3.86
CA GLN A 175 17.77 -9.55 -4.78
C GLN A 175 16.64 -8.59 -5.18
N VAL A 176 16.10 -7.83 -4.23
CA VAL A 176 15.05 -6.85 -4.51
C VAL A 176 15.55 -5.75 -5.45
N ASN A 177 16.80 -5.27 -5.27
CA ASN A 177 17.40 -4.30 -6.21
C ASN A 177 17.49 -4.87 -7.63
N ARG A 178 17.93 -6.13 -7.80
CA ARG A 178 17.95 -6.78 -9.12
C ARG A 178 16.55 -6.89 -9.72
N ASP A 179 15.56 -7.27 -8.91
CA ASP A 179 14.18 -7.42 -9.36
C ASP A 179 13.56 -6.08 -9.75
N LEU A 180 13.87 -5.02 -9.01
CA LEU A 180 13.47 -3.65 -9.34
C LEU A 180 14.05 -3.22 -10.69
N HIS A 181 15.36 -3.38 -10.88
CA HIS A 181 16.04 -3.02 -12.12
C HIS A 181 15.42 -3.73 -13.33
N GLU A 182 15.37 -5.04 -13.28
CA GLU A 182 14.87 -5.84 -14.40
C GLU A 182 13.35 -5.70 -14.60
N GLY A 183 12.57 -5.62 -13.51
CA GLY A 183 11.12 -5.41 -13.57
C GLY A 183 10.74 -4.05 -14.19
N ILE A 184 11.46 -3.00 -13.85
CA ILE A 184 11.30 -1.68 -14.46
C ILE A 184 11.67 -1.70 -15.94
N GLN A 185 12.73 -2.43 -16.32
CA GLN A 185 13.10 -2.63 -17.72
C GLN A 185 12.00 -3.37 -18.50
N MET A 186 11.48 -4.48 -17.96
CA MET A 186 10.38 -5.23 -18.59
C MET A 186 9.13 -4.35 -18.81
N VAL A 187 8.78 -3.53 -17.84
CA VAL A 187 7.66 -2.57 -17.99
C VAL A 187 7.97 -1.56 -19.09
N SER A 188 9.18 -1.02 -19.13
CA SER A 188 9.60 -0.04 -20.15
C SER A 188 9.56 -0.64 -21.56
N GLU A 189 10.03 -1.87 -21.72
CA GLU A 189 9.99 -2.61 -22.99
C GLU A 189 8.56 -2.95 -23.43
N MET A 190 7.72 -3.39 -22.48
CA MET A 190 6.31 -3.71 -22.73
C MET A 190 5.53 -2.51 -23.26
N VAL A 191 5.75 -1.33 -22.71
CA VAL A 191 5.06 -0.08 -23.13
C VAL A 191 5.71 0.49 -24.38
N GLY A 192 7.04 0.41 -24.48
CA GLY A 192 7.82 0.93 -25.63
C GLY A 192 7.91 2.46 -25.63
N GLY A 193 8.41 3.00 -26.76
CA GLY A 193 8.44 4.46 -26.99
C GLY A 193 9.29 5.28 -26.01
N GLY A 194 10.24 4.62 -25.31
CA GLY A 194 11.05 5.28 -24.27
C GLY A 194 10.32 5.48 -22.94
N TYR A 195 9.22 4.79 -22.74
CA TYR A 195 8.47 4.83 -21.49
C TYR A 195 9.34 4.40 -20.29
N ARG A 196 9.16 5.10 -19.17
CA ARG A 196 9.68 4.71 -17.88
C ARG A 196 8.65 5.02 -16.79
N PRO A 197 8.35 4.09 -15.87
CA PRO A 197 7.41 4.35 -14.79
C PRO A 197 7.94 5.47 -13.88
N LYS A 198 7.01 6.26 -13.34
CA LYS A 198 7.33 7.35 -12.40
C LYS A 198 7.34 6.89 -10.95
N SER A 199 6.70 5.75 -10.67
CA SER A 199 6.62 5.17 -9.34
C SER A 199 6.84 3.66 -9.36
N VAL A 200 7.09 3.10 -8.17
CA VAL A 200 7.05 1.65 -7.90
C VAL A 200 6.02 1.41 -6.81
N ILE A 201 5.31 0.29 -6.91
CA ILE A 201 4.31 -0.11 -5.92
C ILE A 201 4.86 -1.24 -5.07
N ALA A 202 4.75 -1.13 -3.73
CA ALA A 202 5.08 -2.20 -2.81
C ALA A 202 4.15 -2.12 -1.58
N GLY A 203 4.01 -3.20 -0.84
CA GLY A 203 3.37 -3.17 0.47
C GLY A 203 4.26 -2.47 1.49
N PHE A 204 5.55 -2.78 1.45
CA PHE A 204 6.62 -1.96 1.96
C PHE A 204 7.92 -2.26 1.19
N LEU A 205 8.84 -1.33 1.26
CA LEU A 205 10.16 -1.47 0.64
C LEU A 205 11.21 -0.91 1.59
N SER A 206 12.29 -1.67 1.82
CA SER A 206 13.35 -1.24 2.74
C SER A 206 13.94 0.11 2.35
N ALA A 207 14.50 0.82 3.30
CA ALA A 207 15.18 2.09 3.06
C ALA A 207 16.28 1.96 1.99
N GLU A 208 17.06 0.86 2.03
CA GLU A 208 18.10 0.61 1.01
C GLU A 208 17.51 0.44 -0.39
N ASN A 209 16.40 -0.28 -0.54
CA ASN A 209 15.78 -0.47 -1.85
C ASN A 209 15.12 0.83 -2.36
N GLN A 210 14.57 1.68 -1.47
CA GLN A 210 14.09 3.00 -1.86
C GLN A 210 15.23 3.94 -2.26
N ARG A 211 16.38 3.82 -1.60
CA ARG A 211 17.61 4.52 -2.01
C ARG A 211 18.06 4.08 -3.40
N PHE A 212 18.08 2.76 -3.66
CA PHE A 212 18.40 2.20 -4.98
C PHE A 212 17.47 2.75 -6.07
N LEU A 213 16.17 2.80 -5.82
CA LEU A 213 15.22 3.40 -6.77
C LEU A 213 15.57 4.85 -7.13
N ALA A 214 15.91 5.66 -6.12
CA ALA A 214 16.25 7.07 -6.35
C ALA A 214 17.60 7.26 -7.02
N GLU A 215 18.64 6.61 -6.51
CA GLU A 215 20.05 6.88 -6.89
C GLU A 215 20.45 6.11 -8.15
N GLU A 216 19.95 4.88 -8.38
CA GLU A 216 20.36 4.05 -9.51
C GLU A 216 19.30 4.02 -10.62
N GLU A 217 18.01 3.98 -10.27
CA GLU A 217 16.91 3.90 -11.24
C GLU A 217 16.33 5.27 -11.61
N GLY A 218 16.63 6.33 -10.86
CA GLY A 218 16.07 7.67 -11.06
C GLY A 218 14.55 7.71 -10.85
N ILE A 219 14.00 6.80 -10.04
CA ILE A 219 12.58 6.77 -9.65
C ILE A 219 12.45 7.32 -8.24
N HIS A 220 11.80 8.47 -8.13
CA HIS A 220 11.70 9.24 -6.89
C HIS A 220 10.36 9.10 -6.17
N VAL A 221 9.54 8.13 -6.54
CA VAL A 221 8.23 7.87 -5.91
C VAL A 221 8.07 6.39 -5.69
N CYS A 222 7.74 6.00 -4.47
CA CYS A 222 7.45 4.62 -4.14
C CYS A 222 6.21 4.57 -3.24
N GLN A 223 5.25 3.69 -3.55
CA GLN A 223 4.38 3.22 -2.49
C GLN A 223 5.20 2.28 -1.63
N GLY A 224 5.84 2.80 -0.61
CA GLY A 224 6.86 2.12 0.18
C GLY A 224 6.42 1.77 1.58
N SER A 225 5.14 1.96 1.92
CA SER A 225 4.61 1.71 3.25
C SER A 225 3.11 1.49 3.24
N ILE A 226 2.61 0.84 4.28
CA ILE A 226 1.19 0.82 4.65
C ILE A 226 1.13 1.19 6.13
N TRP A 227 0.81 2.44 6.41
CA TRP A 227 1.00 3.08 7.70
C TRP A 227 0.25 2.45 8.88
N SER A 228 -0.89 1.83 8.63
CA SER A 228 -1.74 1.22 9.65
C SER A 228 -1.59 -0.29 9.75
N GLN A 229 -0.72 -0.89 8.96
CA GLN A 229 -0.60 -2.33 8.88
C GLN A 229 0.26 -2.87 10.01
N TYR A 230 -0.35 -3.18 11.13
CA TYR A 230 0.28 -3.91 12.23
C TYR A 230 -0.47 -5.22 12.49
N SER A 231 0.24 -6.25 12.89
CA SER A 231 -0.32 -7.59 13.12
C SER A 231 -1.07 -8.21 11.93
N VAL A 232 -0.84 -7.68 10.74
CA VAL A 232 -1.36 -8.19 9.48
C VAL A 232 -0.16 -8.61 8.64
N ASP A 233 -0.27 -9.71 7.93
CA ASP A 233 0.79 -10.23 7.06
C ASP A 233 2.17 -10.26 7.76
N ASN A 234 2.19 -10.67 9.03
CA ASN A 234 3.35 -10.73 9.95
C ASN A 234 3.77 -9.39 10.59
N GLY A 235 2.93 -8.38 10.60
CA GLY A 235 3.19 -7.12 11.29
C GLY A 235 4.15 -6.21 10.56
N ASP A 236 3.98 -6.09 9.27
CA ASP A 236 4.88 -5.38 8.37
C ASP A 236 4.51 -3.92 8.22
N GLY A 237 5.50 -3.03 8.20
CA GLY A 237 5.36 -1.65 7.72
C GLY A 237 4.57 -0.69 8.59
N GLU A 238 4.12 -1.08 9.78
CA GLU A 238 3.44 -0.19 10.71
C GLU A 238 4.44 0.75 11.39
N GLY A 239 4.08 2.00 11.58
CA GLY A 239 4.90 3.01 12.27
C GLY A 239 5.21 4.24 11.42
N SER A 240 4.87 4.23 10.14
CA SER A 240 5.05 5.34 9.22
C SER A 240 3.99 6.44 9.39
N ILE A 241 4.13 7.51 8.63
CA ILE A 241 3.12 8.55 8.45
C ILE A 241 2.13 8.09 7.36
N SER A 242 0.85 8.45 7.49
CA SER A 242 -0.19 8.12 6.50
C SER A 242 -0.17 8.99 5.23
N TYR A 243 0.58 10.07 5.23
CA TYR A 243 0.78 10.98 4.10
C TYR A 243 2.24 10.97 3.64
N PRO A 244 2.57 11.58 2.50
CA PRO A 244 3.89 11.45 1.90
C PRO A 244 5.01 12.00 2.79
N TYR A 245 6.17 11.35 2.74
CA TYR A 245 7.41 11.80 3.40
C TYR A 245 8.62 11.24 2.68
N TYR A 246 9.80 11.75 2.98
CA TYR A 246 11.07 11.16 2.58
C TYR A 246 11.58 10.24 3.69
N PRO A 247 11.89 8.97 3.40
CA PRO A 247 12.32 8.03 4.43
C PRO A 247 13.77 8.29 4.86
N SER A 248 14.05 7.87 6.10
CA SER A 248 15.38 7.79 6.68
C SER A 248 16.17 6.63 6.08
N ARG A 249 17.50 6.79 6.02
CA ARG A 249 18.41 5.67 5.70
C ARG A 249 18.43 4.58 6.76
N GLU A 250 17.96 4.87 7.97
CA GLU A 250 17.88 3.89 9.06
C GLU A 250 16.67 2.95 8.93
N HIS A 251 15.51 3.51 8.47
CA HIS A 251 14.27 2.74 8.45
C HIS A 251 13.21 3.40 7.55
N PHE A 252 12.59 2.62 6.67
CA PHE A 252 11.61 3.15 5.72
C PHE A 252 10.35 3.77 6.37
N CYS A 253 9.96 3.34 7.57
CA CYS A 253 8.83 3.94 8.30
C CYS A 253 9.19 5.28 8.98
N LYS A 254 10.47 5.58 9.12
CA LYS A 254 10.96 6.77 9.80
C LYS A 254 11.18 7.89 8.79
N PRO A 255 10.56 9.07 8.96
CA PRO A 255 10.94 10.25 8.18
C PRO A 255 12.40 10.63 8.42
N ALA A 256 13.10 10.99 7.36
CA ALA A 256 14.49 11.49 7.46
C ALA A 256 14.56 12.72 8.37
N GLN A 257 15.57 12.74 9.25
CA GLN A 257 15.76 13.79 10.26
C GLN A 257 16.73 14.87 9.78
N THR A 258 17.72 14.50 8.96
CA THR A 258 18.77 15.38 8.46
C THR A 258 19.01 15.13 6.98
N GLN A 259 19.81 15.98 6.34
CA GLN A 259 20.20 15.80 4.94
C GLN A 259 21.04 14.52 4.71
N ASP A 260 21.87 14.14 5.67
CA ASP A 260 22.71 12.94 5.56
C ASP A 260 21.88 11.64 5.69
N ASP A 261 20.74 11.73 6.37
CA ASP A 261 19.79 10.66 6.59
C ASP A 261 18.73 10.53 5.48
N PHE A 262 18.72 11.45 4.55
CA PHE A 262 17.69 11.64 3.53
C PHE A 262 17.85 10.65 2.36
N ILE A 263 16.70 10.12 1.91
CA ILE A 263 16.57 9.37 0.66
C ILE A 263 15.62 10.15 -0.25
N ASP A 264 16.05 10.53 -1.44
CA ASP A 264 15.26 11.29 -2.43
C ASP A 264 14.21 10.41 -3.14
N CYS A 265 13.44 9.66 -2.37
CA CYS A 265 12.32 8.83 -2.82
C CYS A 265 11.10 9.11 -1.94
N VAL A 266 10.05 9.70 -2.50
CA VAL A 266 8.83 9.97 -1.74
C VAL A 266 8.14 8.66 -1.41
N THR A 267 8.02 8.35 -0.13
CA THR A 267 7.26 7.20 0.37
C THR A 267 5.78 7.57 0.46
N LEU A 268 4.95 6.81 -0.22
CA LEU A 268 3.50 6.93 -0.24
C LEU A 268 2.84 5.74 0.47
N ASP A 269 1.66 5.97 1.04
CA ASP A 269 0.82 4.92 1.60
C ASP A 269 0.10 4.09 0.52
N GLY A 270 -0.27 2.86 0.87
CA GLY A 270 -0.98 1.92 0.02
C GLY A 270 -2.46 2.21 -0.11
N TRP A 271 -3.15 2.42 1.01
CA TRP A 271 -4.55 2.80 1.04
C TRP A 271 -4.89 3.65 2.24
N THR A 272 -5.85 4.54 2.05
CA THR A 272 -6.40 5.37 3.11
C THR A 272 -7.35 4.56 3.97
N VAL A 273 -7.08 4.48 5.26
CA VAL A 273 -7.91 3.77 6.22
C VAL A 273 -8.74 4.75 7.06
N ASP A 274 -9.80 4.25 7.64
CA ASP A 274 -10.49 4.95 8.72
C ASP A 274 -9.53 5.07 9.91
N PHE A 275 -9.24 6.30 10.31
CA PHE A 275 -8.24 6.59 11.35
C PHE A 275 -8.59 5.97 12.70
N LEU A 276 -9.87 5.93 13.03
CA LEU A 276 -10.32 5.38 14.30
C LEU A 276 -10.22 3.85 14.28
N SER A 277 -10.75 3.20 13.23
CA SER A 277 -10.69 1.74 13.12
C SER A 277 -9.24 1.22 13.02
N ALA A 278 -8.34 2.01 12.44
CA ALA A 278 -6.93 1.66 12.34
C ALA A 278 -6.22 1.61 13.69
N ARG A 279 -6.67 2.41 14.66
CA ARG A 279 -6.01 2.52 15.97
C ARG A 279 -6.84 2.09 17.15
N TYR A 280 -8.15 2.11 17.01
CA TYR A 280 -9.07 1.71 18.06
C TYR A 280 -10.23 0.90 17.46
N PRO A 281 -9.95 -0.22 16.78
CA PRO A 281 -10.99 -1.01 16.14
C PRO A 281 -11.92 -1.65 17.17
N GLY A 282 -13.18 -1.65 16.85
CA GLY A 282 -14.21 -2.27 17.71
C GLY A 282 -15.36 -2.85 16.89
N GLY A 283 -16.18 -3.65 17.56
CA GLY A 283 -17.37 -4.20 16.95
C GLY A 283 -17.14 -5.39 16.02
N ARG A 284 -18.21 -5.81 15.39
CA ARG A 284 -18.25 -6.92 14.46
C ARG A 284 -19.08 -6.53 13.25
N ASP A 285 -18.77 -7.10 12.10
CA ASP A 285 -19.60 -6.97 10.91
C ASP A 285 -20.95 -7.66 11.10
N PHE A 286 -21.84 -7.54 10.11
CA PHE A 286 -23.18 -8.14 10.21
C PHE A 286 -23.18 -9.68 10.13
N ASP A 287 -22.06 -10.31 9.77
CA ASP A 287 -21.86 -11.74 9.88
C ASP A 287 -21.28 -12.16 11.25
N GLY A 288 -21.03 -11.21 12.16
CA GLY A 288 -20.44 -11.43 13.46
C GLY A 288 -18.92 -11.60 13.45
N ILE A 289 -18.26 -11.32 12.32
CA ILE A 289 -16.81 -11.35 12.19
C ILE A 289 -16.23 -10.04 12.75
N TRP A 290 -15.18 -10.16 13.52
CA TRP A 290 -14.50 -8.97 14.07
C TRP A 290 -13.96 -8.06 12.97
N CYS A 291 -14.28 -6.79 13.05
CA CYS A 291 -13.81 -5.79 12.12
C CYS A 291 -12.35 -5.47 12.41
N GLY A 292 -11.49 -5.75 11.45
CA GLY A 292 -10.06 -5.50 11.56
C GLY A 292 -9.72 -4.01 11.49
N SER A 293 -8.44 -3.73 11.51
CA SER A 293 -7.86 -2.38 11.47
C SER A 293 -7.76 -1.77 10.07
N ARG A 294 -8.37 -2.36 9.06
CA ARG A 294 -8.21 -1.98 7.65
C ARG A 294 -9.46 -1.37 7.02
N GLN A 295 -10.41 -0.90 7.82
CA GLN A 295 -11.57 -0.20 7.25
C GLN A 295 -11.15 1.16 6.67
N GLY A 296 -11.93 1.60 5.71
CA GLY A 296 -11.68 2.85 5.01
C GLY A 296 -12.06 2.71 3.54
N VAL A 297 -11.13 2.97 2.64
CA VAL A 297 -11.38 2.85 1.18
C VAL A 297 -11.00 1.49 0.59
N GLY A 298 -10.75 0.51 1.42
CA GLY A 298 -10.40 -0.86 1.01
C GLY A 298 -11.61 -1.64 0.49
N PRO A 299 -11.45 -2.37 -0.61
CA PRO A 299 -12.56 -3.10 -1.21
C PRO A 299 -13.01 -4.33 -0.43
N ILE A 300 -12.08 -5.13 0.10
CA ILE A 300 -12.39 -6.36 0.82
C ILE A 300 -12.88 -6.05 2.23
N GLU A 301 -12.10 -5.30 2.98
CA GLU A 301 -12.34 -5.03 4.38
C GLU A 301 -13.57 -4.15 4.58
N THR A 302 -13.87 -3.32 3.62
CA THR A 302 -14.95 -2.34 3.72
C THR A 302 -16.20 -2.79 2.97
N VAL A 303 -16.16 -2.91 1.64
CA VAL A 303 -17.36 -3.23 0.86
C VAL A 303 -17.73 -4.71 0.97
N ILE A 304 -16.79 -5.61 0.84
CA ILE A 304 -17.08 -7.05 0.86
C ILE A 304 -17.46 -7.52 2.25
N ARG A 305 -16.84 -7.02 3.30
CA ARG A 305 -17.15 -7.41 4.68
C ARG A 305 -18.40 -6.73 5.24
N GLN A 306 -18.54 -5.43 5.00
CA GLN A 306 -19.65 -4.64 5.58
C GLN A 306 -20.93 -4.70 4.75
N GLY A 307 -20.85 -5.06 3.48
CA GLY A 307 -21.94 -4.98 2.50
C GLY A 307 -21.78 -3.78 1.57
N THR A 308 -22.45 -3.85 0.42
CA THR A 308 -22.31 -2.82 -0.63
C THR A 308 -22.63 -1.43 -0.10
N GLU A 309 -23.79 -1.24 0.51
CA GLU A 309 -24.22 0.08 0.98
C GLU A 309 -23.45 0.55 2.22
N PRO A 310 -23.41 -0.19 3.36
CA PRO A 310 -22.69 0.28 4.54
C PRO A 310 -21.18 0.42 4.29
N GLY A 311 -20.56 -0.49 3.55
CA GLY A 311 -19.15 -0.37 3.19
C GLY A 311 -18.87 0.83 2.31
N THR A 312 -19.75 1.14 1.36
CA THR A 312 -19.61 2.34 0.53
C THR A 312 -19.77 3.62 1.36
N GLN A 313 -20.68 3.65 2.34
CA GLN A 313 -20.83 4.79 3.25
C GLN A 313 -19.56 4.98 4.11
N GLU A 314 -18.92 3.89 4.55
CA GLU A 314 -17.63 3.96 5.23
C GLU A 314 -16.53 4.53 4.34
N MET A 315 -16.44 4.10 3.07
CA MET A 315 -15.49 4.66 2.10
C MET A 315 -15.72 6.16 1.89
N ILE A 316 -16.98 6.59 1.82
CA ILE A 316 -17.36 8.01 1.68
C ILE A 316 -17.00 8.79 2.94
N ALA A 317 -17.28 8.27 4.14
CA ALA A 317 -16.96 8.91 5.41
C ALA A 317 -15.44 9.06 5.61
N THR A 318 -14.67 8.01 5.29
CA THR A 318 -13.21 8.08 5.31
C THR A 318 -12.68 9.12 4.32
N THR A 319 -13.22 9.15 3.09
CA THR A 319 -12.85 10.18 2.11
C THR A 319 -13.13 11.58 2.64
N ALA A 320 -14.29 11.79 3.28
CA ALA A 320 -14.69 13.09 3.82
C ALA A 320 -13.74 13.56 4.94
N ALA A 321 -13.26 12.66 5.80
CA ALA A 321 -12.28 13.01 6.84
C ALA A 321 -11.02 13.65 6.25
N HIS A 322 -10.58 13.20 5.07
CA HIS A 322 -9.44 13.77 4.36
C HIS A 322 -9.81 15.00 3.52
N PHE A 323 -10.89 14.89 2.75
CA PHE A 323 -11.25 15.90 1.74
C PHE A 323 -11.96 17.14 2.32
N ASP A 324 -12.53 17.03 3.50
CA ASP A 324 -13.12 18.19 4.21
C ASP A 324 -12.13 18.70 5.27
N GLN A 325 -12.16 18.18 6.49
CA GLN A 325 -11.32 18.68 7.58
C GLN A 325 -9.82 18.51 7.31
N GLY A 326 -9.40 17.39 6.76
CA GLY A 326 -8.00 17.18 6.41
C GLY A 326 -7.48 18.20 5.40
N PHE A 327 -8.31 18.58 4.42
CA PHE A 327 -7.98 19.63 3.46
C PHE A 327 -7.85 21.01 4.14
N GLU A 328 -8.75 21.37 5.05
CA GLU A 328 -8.69 22.62 5.78
C GLU A 328 -7.43 22.71 6.67
N LEU A 329 -7.04 21.60 7.29
CA LEU A 329 -5.91 21.55 8.19
C LEU A 329 -4.54 21.51 7.47
N ASN A 330 -4.47 20.90 6.29
CA ASN A 330 -3.22 20.63 5.58
C ASN A 330 -3.07 21.42 4.27
N ASN A 331 -4.08 22.19 3.84
CA ASN A 331 -4.14 22.92 2.57
C ASN A 331 -3.98 22.03 1.31
N PHE A 332 -4.06 20.72 1.45
CA PHE A 332 -4.29 19.74 0.39
C PHE A 332 -4.87 18.49 1.02
N ALA A 333 -5.47 17.64 0.20
CA ALA A 333 -5.92 16.34 0.65
C ALA A 333 -5.56 15.25 -0.36
N TRP A 334 -5.31 14.07 0.18
CA TRP A 334 -5.00 12.90 -0.61
C TRP A 334 -5.69 11.68 -0.04
N VAL A 335 -6.37 10.94 -0.93
CA VAL A 335 -6.94 9.63 -0.65
C VAL A 335 -6.37 8.65 -1.67
N THR A 336 -5.98 7.50 -1.22
CA THR A 336 -5.38 6.45 -2.05
C THR A 336 -6.06 5.10 -1.80
N CYS A 337 -6.17 4.31 -2.86
CA CYS A 337 -6.72 2.97 -2.80
C CYS A 337 -5.90 2.03 -3.69
N ILE A 338 -5.65 0.82 -3.18
CA ILE A 338 -5.19 -0.30 -3.98
C ILE A 338 -6.36 -1.26 -4.17
N TRP A 339 -6.54 -1.71 -5.39
CA TRP A 339 -7.49 -2.73 -5.74
C TRP A 339 -6.80 -3.84 -6.52
N GLU A 340 -6.71 -5.00 -5.98
CA GLU A 340 -6.18 -6.15 -6.70
C GLU A 340 -7.13 -6.53 -7.83
N LEU A 341 -6.61 -6.74 -9.03
CA LEU A 341 -7.45 -7.00 -10.21
C LEU A 341 -8.35 -8.21 -10.03
N GLY A 342 -7.86 -9.25 -9.39
CA GLY A 342 -8.63 -10.46 -9.06
C GLY A 342 -9.92 -10.18 -8.26
N LEU A 343 -10.00 -9.05 -7.54
CA LEU A 343 -11.19 -8.65 -6.80
C LEU A 343 -12.38 -8.25 -7.69
N VAL A 344 -12.18 -8.05 -8.98
CA VAL A 344 -13.27 -7.91 -9.94
C VAL A 344 -14.13 -9.16 -9.98
N GLU A 345 -13.51 -10.33 -9.91
CA GLU A 345 -14.23 -11.60 -9.78
C GLU A 345 -14.91 -11.77 -8.42
N ALA A 346 -14.56 -10.94 -7.43
CA ALA A 346 -15.29 -10.90 -6.17
C ALA A 346 -16.77 -10.63 -6.36
N ARG A 347 -17.18 -10.00 -7.46
CA ARG A 347 -18.59 -9.92 -7.87
C ARG A 347 -19.24 -11.30 -8.03
N LYS A 348 -18.47 -12.34 -8.44
CA LYS A 348 -18.92 -13.73 -8.61
C LYS A 348 -18.69 -14.56 -7.35
N ILE A 349 -17.52 -14.38 -6.72
CA ILE A 349 -17.06 -15.19 -5.59
C ILE A 349 -17.59 -14.63 -4.26
N TYR A 350 -17.52 -13.31 -4.09
CA TYR A 350 -17.88 -12.57 -2.88
C TYR A 350 -19.20 -11.80 -3.01
N ASN A 351 -19.87 -11.86 -4.16
CA ASN A 351 -21.21 -11.30 -4.33
C ASN A 351 -22.24 -12.15 -3.60
N TYR A 352 -22.13 -12.17 -2.35
CA TYR A 352 -22.84 -13.02 -1.43
C TYR A 352 -23.60 -12.13 -0.45
N LYS A 353 -24.87 -12.39 -0.23
CA LYS A 353 -25.77 -11.53 0.55
C LYS A 353 -25.84 -10.07 0.04
N GLY A 354 -25.84 -9.87 -1.27
CA GLY A 354 -25.97 -8.53 -1.88
C GLY A 354 -24.71 -7.67 -1.83
N ARG A 355 -23.54 -8.24 -1.58
CA ARG A 355 -22.27 -7.53 -1.57
C ARG A 355 -21.67 -7.47 -2.98
N ASN A 356 -21.41 -6.28 -3.45
CA ASN A 356 -20.87 -6.03 -4.79
C ASN A 356 -19.80 -4.93 -4.75
N GLY A 357 -18.53 -5.32 -4.85
CA GLY A 357 -17.41 -4.38 -4.80
C GLY A 357 -17.38 -3.37 -5.95
N MET A 358 -17.72 -3.80 -7.17
CA MET A 358 -17.76 -2.91 -8.34
C MET A 358 -18.89 -1.88 -8.23
N GLU A 359 -20.05 -2.28 -7.74
CA GLU A 359 -21.16 -1.36 -7.48
C GLU A 359 -20.78 -0.36 -6.37
N GLY A 360 -20.18 -0.83 -5.27
CA GLY A 360 -19.70 0.02 -4.20
C GLY A 360 -18.69 1.05 -4.69
N MET A 361 -17.74 0.64 -5.53
CA MET A 361 -16.76 1.54 -6.15
C MET A 361 -17.43 2.60 -7.02
N LEU A 362 -18.40 2.22 -7.83
CA LEU A 362 -19.14 3.13 -8.70
C LEU A 362 -19.94 4.17 -7.89
N ILE A 363 -20.63 3.74 -6.84
CA ILE A 363 -21.38 4.64 -5.94
C ILE A 363 -20.39 5.61 -5.26
N TRP A 364 -19.27 5.11 -4.74
CA TRP A 364 -18.24 5.92 -4.11
C TRP A 364 -17.68 6.98 -5.04
N PHE A 365 -17.29 6.63 -6.27
CA PHE A 365 -16.77 7.58 -7.26
C PHE A 365 -17.80 8.66 -7.66
N ASN A 366 -19.05 8.26 -7.87
CA ASN A 366 -20.11 9.21 -8.16
C ASN A 366 -20.31 10.21 -7.02
N GLU A 367 -20.27 9.73 -5.77
CA GLU A 367 -20.41 10.58 -4.60
C GLU A 367 -19.20 11.49 -4.40
N MET A 368 -17.99 11.01 -4.63
CA MET A 368 -16.78 11.83 -4.60
C MET A 368 -16.87 12.98 -5.60
N ARG A 369 -17.27 12.71 -6.84
CA ARG A 369 -17.44 13.75 -7.86
C ARG A 369 -18.55 14.74 -7.52
N ARG A 370 -19.62 14.27 -6.93
CA ARG A 370 -20.73 15.13 -6.50
C ARG A 370 -20.33 16.06 -5.37
N ARG A 371 -19.61 15.55 -4.35
CA ARG A 371 -19.19 16.36 -3.17
C ARG A 371 -17.98 17.23 -3.47
N TRP A 372 -17.02 16.69 -4.20
CA TRP A 372 -15.73 17.36 -4.46
C TRP A 372 -15.44 17.40 -5.97
N PRO A 373 -16.21 18.17 -6.74
CA PRO A 373 -16.14 18.17 -8.22
C PRO A 373 -14.77 18.60 -8.76
N ASN A 374 -13.98 19.33 -7.96
CA ASN A 374 -12.64 19.78 -8.33
C ASN A 374 -11.52 18.78 -7.93
N ALA A 375 -11.86 17.67 -7.26
CA ALA A 375 -10.88 16.65 -6.93
C ALA A 375 -10.28 16.03 -8.21
N LYS A 376 -9.01 15.64 -8.14
CA LYS A 376 -8.25 15.10 -9.28
C LYS A 376 -7.93 13.63 -9.02
N CYS A 377 -8.31 12.77 -9.96
CA CYS A 377 -7.85 11.38 -9.99
C CYS A 377 -6.65 11.28 -10.92
N ILE A 378 -5.46 11.10 -10.33
CA ILE A 378 -4.19 11.07 -11.04
C ILE A 378 -3.38 9.82 -10.64
N THR A 379 -2.33 9.51 -11.39
CA THR A 379 -1.50 8.34 -11.09
C THR A 379 -0.69 8.52 -9.80
N LYS A 380 -0.23 7.41 -9.23
CA LYS A 380 0.61 7.41 -8.02
C LYS A 380 1.88 8.23 -8.26
N GLY A 381 2.54 7.99 -9.40
CA GLY A 381 3.76 8.70 -9.76
C GLY A 381 3.55 10.19 -9.95
N GLU A 382 2.46 10.61 -10.60
CA GLU A 382 2.13 12.03 -10.76
C GLU A 382 1.90 12.72 -9.42
N PHE A 383 1.14 12.10 -8.53
CA PHE A 383 0.91 12.64 -7.19
C PHE A 383 2.20 12.78 -6.38
N GLY A 384 3.03 11.73 -6.35
CA GLY A 384 4.30 11.78 -5.63
C GLY A 384 5.26 12.84 -6.18
N MET A 385 5.29 13.04 -7.50
CA MET A 385 6.10 14.10 -8.11
C MET A 385 5.59 15.50 -7.79
N LEU A 386 4.25 15.72 -7.76
CA LEU A 386 3.67 16.98 -7.29
C LEU A 386 4.05 17.28 -5.84
N TRP A 387 4.00 16.27 -4.99
CA TRP A 387 4.40 16.41 -3.60
C TRP A 387 5.89 16.75 -3.49
N ARG A 388 6.75 16.05 -4.23
CA ARG A 388 8.21 16.29 -4.27
C ARG A 388 8.57 17.69 -4.79
N GLU A 389 7.79 18.24 -5.69
CA GLU A 389 7.95 19.63 -6.16
C GLU A 389 7.67 20.64 -5.05
N GLN A 390 6.67 20.38 -4.21
CA GLN A 390 6.27 21.25 -3.10
C GLN A 390 7.18 21.10 -1.89
N PHE A 391 7.51 19.87 -1.50
CA PHE A 391 8.31 19.56 -0.32
C PHE A 391 9.65 18.97 -0.75
N ARG A 392 10.75 19.66 -0.37
CA ARG A 392 12.12 19.24 -0.73
C ARG A 392 12.78 18.38 0.35
N ASN A 393 12.22 18.38 1.54
CA ASN A 393 12.60 17.58 2.71
C ASN A 393 11.38 17.41 3.62
N ASN A 394 11.58 16.89 4.84
CA ASN A 394 10.51 16.70 5.81
C ASN A 394 10.33 17.85 6.81
N ASP A 395 11.07 18.95 6.69
CA ASP A 395 11.10 20.02 7.71
C ASP A 395 9.74 20.70 7.87
N ASP A 396 9.02 20.90 6.77
CA ASP A 396 7.73 21.58 6.73
C ASP A 396 6.52 20.61 6.82
N ILE A 397 6.76 19.32 7.02
CA ILE A 397 5.66 18.36 7.20
C ILE A 397 5.01 18.57 8.55
N ASP A 398 3.70 18.82 8.55
CA ASP A 398 2.86 18.91 9.73
C ASP A 398 1.42 18.51 9.38
N TYR A 399 1.17 17.20 9.26
CA TYR A 399 -0.13 16.67 8.90
C TYR A 399 -1.02 16.52 10.13
N ARG A 400 -2.24 17.04 10.02
CA ARG A 400 -3.24 16.99 11.08
C ARG A 400 -4.55 16.43 10.56
N PHE A 401 -5.14 15.54 11.31
CA PHE A 401 -6.44 14.97 10.98
C PHE A 401 -7.32 14.86 12.21
N VAL A 402 -8.61 15.03 12.00
CA VAL A 402 -9.64 14.78 13.00
C VAL A 402 -10.71 13.92 12.36
N GLN A 403 -11.01 12.79 12.97
CA GLN A 403 -12.08 11.93 12.50
C GLN A 403 -12.94 11.47 13.65
N ARG A 404 -14.23 11.75 13.57
CA ARG A 404 -15.26 11.11 14.37
C ARG A 404 -15.68 9.83 13.67
N GLY A 405 -15.93 8.77 14.43
CA GLY A 405 -16.36 7.49 13.86
C GLY A 405 -17.62 7.61 13.03
N SER A 406 -17.66 6.83 11.96
CA SER A 406 -18.78 6.80 10.99
C SER A 406 -20.04 6.10 11.55
N GLY A 407 -19.89 5.32 12.60
CA GLY A 407 -20.93 4.40 13.09
C GLY A 407 -20.94 3.05 12.38
N ILE A 408 -20.07 2.85 11.40
CA ILE A 408 -19.86 1.59 10.70
C ILE A 408 -18.88 0.73 11.50
N CYS A 409 -18.98 -0.57 11.38
CA CYS A 409 -18.19 -1.52 12.16
C CYS A 409 -16.71 -1.13 12.25
N GLY A 410 -16.18 -1.05 13.47
CA GLY A 410 -14.80 -0.62 13.75
C GLY A 410 -14.61 0.89 13.85
N SER A 411 -15.59 1.70 13.48
CA SER A 411 -15.54 3.17 13.53
C SER A 411 -16.68 3.68 14.41
N ASP A 412 -16.49 3.67 15.73
CA ASP A 412 -17.52 4.04 16.72
C ASP A 412 -17.88 5.52 16.65
N ALA A 413 -19.16 5.84 16.40
CA ALA A 413 -19.67 7.21 16.28
C ALA A 413 -19.55 8.05 17.55
N ASP A 414 -19.39 7.42 18.71
CA ASP A 414 -19.19 8.10 19.99
C ASP A 414 -17.72 8.49 20.24
N LEU A 415 -16.80 7.99 19.42
CA LEU A 415 -15.36 8.25 19.52
C LEU A 415 -14.88 9.22 18.43
N GLU A 416 -13.86 9.98 18.78
CA GLU A 416 -13.13 10.86 17.86
C GLU A 416 -11.64 10.68 18.05
N ILE A 417 -10.91 10.60 16.95
CA ILE A 417 -9.45 10.53 16.96
C ILE A 417 -8.86 11.76 16.30
N ARG A 418 -7.81 12.29 16.91
CA ARG A 418 -7.00 13.38 16.36
C ARG A 418 -5.58 12.88 16.11
N TRP A 419 -5.07 13.10 14.91
CA TRP A 419 -3.71 12.76 14.53
C TRP A 419 -2.87 14.00 14.30
N PHE A 420 -1.60 13.90 14.71
CA PHE A 420 -0.53 14.85 14.49
C PHE A 420 0.67 14.07 13.97
N MET A 421 1.08 14.31 12.73
CA MET A 421 2.14 13.55 12.06
C MET A 421 3.13 14.52 11.42
N ASN A 422 4.38 14.45 11.83
CA ASN A 422 5.47 15.31 11.34
C ASN A 422 6.78 14.53 11.35
N LYS A 423 7.90 15.19 11.00
CA LYS A 423 9.19 14.48 10.99
C LYS A 423 9.67 14.01 12.36
N ASP A 424 9.22 14.64 13.44
CA ASP A 424 9.71 14.38 14.79
C ASP A 424 8.95 13.24 15.45
N PHE A 425 7.64 13.18 15.21
CA PHE A 425 6.77 12.15 15.78
C PHE A 425 5.41 12.01 15.07
N ARG A 426 4.77 10.92 15.36
CA ARG A 426 3.36 10.64 15.12
C ARG A 426 2.65 10.51 16.46
N LEU A 427 1.52 11.19 16.63
CA LEU A 427 0.74 11.24 17.87
C LEU A 427 -0.74 11.09 17.57
N ALA A 428 -1.44 10.22 18.30
CA ALA A 428 -2.90 10.12 18.23
C ALA A 428 -3.56 10.26 19.59
N LEU A 429 -4.58 11.09 19.65
CA LEU A 429 -5.42 11.32 20.81
C LEU A 429 -6.84 10.82 20.54
N LEU A 430 -7.40 10.08 21.48
CA LEU A 430 -8.75 9.54 21.44
C LEU A 430 -9.65 10.31 22.44
N ARG A 431 -10.79 10.78 21.98
CA ARG A 431 -11.85 11.38 22.77
C ARG A 431 -13.10 10.51 22.75
N ASP A 432 -13.65 10.27 23.92
CA ASP A 432 -14.93 9.61 24.12
C ASP A 432 -16.01 10.64 24.42
N TRP A 433 -16.85 10.94 23.43
CA TRP A 433 -17.92 11.92 23.54
C TRP A 433 -19.09 11.43 24.37
N LYS A 434 -19.36 10.12 24.37
CA LYS A 434 -20.45 9.54 25.14
C LYS A 434 -20.24 9.68 26.64
N ASN A 435 -19.03 9.38 27.08
CA ASN A 435 -18.67 9.43 28.49
C ASN A 435 -18.03 10.77 28.87
N ASN A 436 -17.84 11.68 27.91
CA ASN A 436 -17.22 13.00 28.12
C ASN A 436 -15.89 12.91 28.90
N THR A 437 -15.10 11.89 28.59
CA THR A 437 -13.81 11.68 29.28
C THR A 437 -12.72 12.59 28.69
N PRO A 438 -11.69 12.93 29.49
CA PRO A 438 -10.50 13.57 28.96
C PRO A 438 -9.88 12.74 27.82
N GLU A 439 -9.23 13.42 26.86
CA GLU A 439 -8.52 12.75 25.79
C GLU A 439 -7.43 11.82 26.34
N LYS A 440 -7.27 10.68 25.66
CA LYS A 440 -6.26 9.68 25.98
C LYS A 440 -5.33 9.51 24.79
N LEU A 441 -4.08 9.25 25.10
CA LEU A 441 -3.07 8.91 24.10
C LEU A 441 -3.24 7.46 23.64
N ILE A 442 -3.30 7.22 22.33
CA ILE A 442 -3.38 5.87 21.76
C ILE A 442 -2.28 5.55 20.77
N ASP A 443 -1.51 6.55 20.36
CA ASP A 443 -0.30 6.37 19.56
C ASP A 443 0.70 7.47 19.92
N PHE A 444 1.94 7.09 20.10
CA PHE A 444 3.07 8.02 20.22
C PHE A 444 4.33 7.34 19.72
N THR A 445 4.65 7.62 18.46
CA THR A 445 5.83 7.11 17.76
C THR A 445 6.82 8.25 17.59
N ARG A 446 8.01 8.12 18.17
CA ARG A 446 9.10 9.10 18.08
C ARG A 446 10.02 8.72 16.92
N TYR A 447 10.33 9.68 16.07
CA TYR A 447 11.22 9.51 14.92
C TYR A 447 12.62 10.09 15.15
N ASP A 448 12.83 10.85 16.23
CA ASP A 448 14.13 11.33 16.67
C ASP A 448 15.02 10.22 17.26
N LEU A 449 14.41 9.09 17.63
CA LEU A 449 15.12 7.94 18.14
C LEU A 449 15.72 7.11 17.00
N ARG A 450 16.86 6.47 17.28
CA ARG A 450 17.49 5.54 16.34
C ARG A 450 16.55 4.37 16.02
N ALA A 451 16.53 3.99 14.75
CA ALA A 451 15.78 2.85 14.27
C ALA A 451 16.65 1.95 13.39
N GLU A 452 16.37 0.67 13.37
CA GLU A 452 17.09 -0.29 12.52
C GLU A 452 16.07 -1.23 11.86
N GLU A 453 16.20 -1.38 10.57
CA GLU A 453 15.47 -2.41 9.82
C GLU A 453 16.01 -3.81 10.17
N PRO A 454 15.15 -4.84 10.08
CA PRO A 454 15.64 -6.22 10.25
C PRO A 454 16.72 -6.56 9.21
N PRO A 455 17.61 -7.52 9.53
CA PRO A 455 18.53 -8.07 8.55
C PRO A 455 17.78 -8.81 7.44
N ASP A 456 18.46 -9.09 6.33
CA ASP A 456 17.93 -9.88 5.24
C ASP A 456 17.42 -11.26 5.69
N PRO A 457 16.41 -11.84 5.02
CA PRO A 457 15.84 -13.11 5.44
C PRO A 457 16.85 -14.24 5.35
N ALA A 458 16.90 -15.05 6.41
CA ALA A 458 17.52 -16.36 6.33
C ALA A 458 16.56 -17.37 5.65
N PRO A 459 17.08 -18.40 4.98
CA PRO A 459 16.23 -19.43 4.39
C PRO A 459 15.27 -20.03 5.41
N GLY A 460 13.97 -20.02 5.09
CA GLY A 460 12.91 -20.56 5.95
C GLY A 460 12.49 -19.66 7.12
N ASN A 461 13.05 -18.47 7.27
CA ASN A 461 12.65 -17.51 8.29
C ASN A 461 12.12 -16.21 7.66
N HIS A 462 10.82 -16.09 7.54
CA HIS A 462 10.12 -14.94 6.99
C HIS A 462 9.39 -14.11 8.06
N SER A 463 9.39 -14.58 9.31
CA SER A 463 8.68 -13.94 10.43
C SER A 463 9.52 -12.84 11.07
N ARG A 464 9.76 -11.76 10.33
CA ARG A 464 10.47 -10.58 10.83
C ARG A 464 9.50 -9.43 10.98
N ASN A 465 9.72 -8.64 12.01
CA ASN A 465 8.95 -7.43 12.23
C ASN A 465 9.65 -6.24 11.57
N TRP A 466 9.02 -5.70 10.56
CA TRP A 466 9.44 -4.50 9.84
C TRP A 466 8.79 -3.22 10.35
N SER A 467 7.95 -3.32 11.36
CA SER A 467 7.30 -2.16 11.94
C SER A 467 8.23 -1.36 12.85
N LEU A 468 8.10 -0.05 12.82
CA LEU A 468 8.79 0.83 13.76
C LEU A 468 8.02 0.84 15.09
N MET A 469 8.52 0.11 16.08
CA MET A 469 7.89 0.01 17.40
C MET A 469 8.31 1.16 18.31
N ASN A 470 7.40 1.55 19.18
CA ASN A 470 7.59 2.65 20.11
C ASN A 470 6.92 2.35 21.47
N ARG A 471 6.75 3.37 22.29
CA ARG A 471 6.19 3.21 23.64
C ARG A 471 4.79 2.59 23.67
N LEU A 472 3.91 2.96 22.74
CA LEU A 472 2.53 2.47 22.70
C LEU A 472 2.35 1.31 21.72
N ASN A 473 3.05 1.35 20.60
CA ASN A 473 3.04 0.30 19.59
C ASN A 473 4.15 -0.71 19.86
N GLN A 474 4.01 -1.47 20.92
CA GLN A 474 4.96 -2.53 21.23
C GLN A 474 4.67 -3.77 20.37
N LYS A 475 5.72 -4.54 20.07
CA LYS A 475 5.60 -5.76 19.28
C LYS A 475 4.53 -6.70 19.86
N GLY A 476 3.54 -7.04 19.05
CA GLY A 476 2.44 -7.92 19.43
C GLY A 476 1.32 -7.23 20.22
N SER A 477 1.43 -5.93 20.51
CA SER A 477 0.39 -5.15 21.16
C SER A 477 -0.38 -4.33 20.14
N ARG A 478 -1.68 -4.22 20.32
CA ARG A 478 -2.51 -3.30 19.56
C ARG A 478 -2.63 -1.97 20.29
N PRO A 479 -2.49 -0.82 19.62
CA PRO A 479 -2.57 0.48 20.27
C PRO A 479 -3.87 0.70 21.03
N GLN A 480 -5.00 0.22 20.52
CA GLN A 480 -6.31 0.31 21.15
C GLN A 480 -6.40 -0.41 22.51
N ASP A 481 -5.52 -1.33 22.78
CA ASP A 481 -5.49 -2.05 24.05
C ASP A 481 -4.82 -1.25 25.14
N ILE A 482 -4.19 -0.12 24.80
CA ILE A 482 -3.31 0.66 25.68
C ILE A 482 -3.58 2.17 25.60
N PRO A 483 -4.83 2.66 25.66
CA PRO A 483 -5.07 4.10 25.77
C PRO A 483 -4.60 4.59 27.14
N ILE A 484 -3.70 5.56 27.18
CA ILE A 484 -3.16 6.10 28.43
C ILE A 484 -3.59 7.56 28.64
N PRO A 485 -3.87 7.99 29.88
CA PRO A 485 -4.03 9.39 30.20
C PRO A 485 -2.79 10.21 29.82
N ILE A 486 -2.99 11.41 29.30
CA ILE A 486 -1.88 12.32 28.92
C ILE A 486 -0.97 12.62 30.11
N GLU A 487 -1.52 12.63 31.33
CA GLU A 487 -0.79 12.87 32.57
C GLU A 487 0.31 11.81 32.82
N GLN A 488 0.16 10.61 32.28
CA GLN A 488 1.14 9.52 32.44
C GLN A 488 2.38 9.68 31.53
N LEU A 489 2.36 10.61 30.59
CA LEU A 489 3.59 10.97 29.86
C LEU A 489 4.61 11.56 30.83
N SER A 490 5.88 11.19 30.63
CA SER A 490 6.99 11.78 31.37
C SER A 490 7.12 13.28 31.07
N SER A 491 7.85 14.00 31.92
CA SER A 491 8.15 15.41 31.68
C SER A 491 8.93 15.64 30.38
N GLU A 492 9.81 14.71 30.01
CA GLU A 492 10.56 14.75 28.76
C GLU A 492 9.63 14.59 27.56
N GLU A 493 8.77 13.58 27.55
CA GLU A 493 7.80 13.34 26.46
C GLU A 493 6.85 14.53 26.28
N LYS A 494 6.36 15.10 27.39
CA LYS A 494 5.54 16.31 27.35
C LYS A 494 6.30 17.51 26.77
N ALA A 495 7.55 17.70 27.19
CA ALA A 495 8.38 18.78 26.67
C ALA A 495 8.64 18.60 25.18
N PHE A 496 8.90 17.36 24.73
CA PHE A 496 9.12 17.04 23.33
C PHE A 496 7.89 17.36 22.45
N ILE A 497 6.70 16.93 22.86
CA ILE A 497 5.47 17.25 22.15
C ILE A 497 5.19 18.77 22.14
N LYS A 498 5.44 19.46 23.27
CA LYS A 498 5.23 20.91 23.40
C LYS A 498 6.14 21.76 22.51
N GLN A 499 7.29 21.25 22.09
CA GLN A 499 8.16 21.97 21.15
C GLN A 499 7.42 22.23 19.82
N ARG A 500 6.61 21.28 19.36
CA ARG A 500 5.83 21.39 18.12
C ARG A 500 4.41 21.92 18.37
N TYR A 501 3.77 21.49 19.46
CA TYR A 501 2.38 21.84 19.81
C TYR A 501 2.27 22.31 21.25
N PRO A 502 2.61 23.59 21.54
CA PRO A 502 2.66 24.13 22.91
C PRO A 502 1.35 24.03 23.69
N SER A 503 0.21 24.06 22.98
CA SER A 503 -1.13 24.06 23.58
C SER A 503 -1.80 22.68 23.60
N LEU A 504 -1.12 21.63 23.14
CA LEU A 504 -1.77 20.34 22.93
C LEU A 504 -1.89 19.53 24.25
N ILE A 505 -0.88 19.63 25.14
CA ILE A 505 -0.77 18.84 26.38
C ILE A 505 -0.21 19.69 27.54
#